data_588851faa078652be4ac7b5e4278ea3b
#
_entry.id   588851faa078652be4ac7b5e4278ea3b
#
_cell.length_a   1.000
_cell.length_b   1.000
_cell.length_c   1.000
_cell.angle_alpha   90.00
_cell.angle_beta   90.00
_cell.angle_gamma   90.00
#
_symmetry.space_group_name_H-M   'P 1'
#
loop_
_entity.id
_entity.type
_entity.pdbx_description
1 polymer ?
#
loop_
_entity_poly.entity_id
_entity_poly.type
_entity_poly.pdbx_seq_one_letter_code
_entity_poly.pdbx_strand_id
1 'polypeptide(L)'
;MISLAEGKEMEKKFEDINIHQKMELLIREIVEKELPFKDSLREFEKIYIEIAIKKYKGNKTKIAKALGIHRNTLHNLTKSLKITKKI
;
A
#
# COMPACT_ATOMS: atom_id res chain seq x y z
N MET A 1 11.76 4.18 -19.32
CA MET A 1 12.93 5.00 -19.58
C MET A 1 13.02 6.17 -18.60
N ILE A 2 14.18 6.37 -18.05
CA ILE A 2 14.35 7.43 -17.07
C ILE A 2 14.92 8.67 -17.76
N SER A 3 14.19 9.76 -17.67
CA SER A 3 14.62 11.02 -18.27
C SER A 3 15.44 11.81 -17.25
N LEU A 4 16.09 12.87 -17.75
CA LEU A 4 16.80 13.77 -16.86
C LEU A 4 15.85 14.44 -15.88
N ALA A 5 14.62 14.68 -16.31
CA ALA A 5 13.62 15.28 -15.44
C ALA A 5 13.31 14.37 -14.27
N GLU A 6 13.26 13.07 -14.51
CA GLU A 6 13.04 12.13 -13.43
C GLU A 6 14.19 12.13 -12.45
N GLY A 7 15.41 12.18 -12.96
CA GLY A 7 16.58 12.27 -12.12
C GLY A 7 16.53 13.49 -11.23
N LYS A 8 16.06 14.60 -11.81
CA LYS A 8 15.92 15.82 -11.06
C LYS A 8 14.89 15.69 -9.96
N GLU A 9 13.79 14.99 -10.27
CA GLU A 9 12.75 14.76 -9.27
C GLU A 9 13.23 13.90 -8.12
N MET A 10 14.17 13.02 -8.38
CA MET A 10 14.71 12.18 -7.32
C MET A 10 15.44 13.00 -6.26
N GLU A 11 15.78 14.23 -6.56
CA GLU A 11 16.42 15.11 -5.60
C GLU A 11 15.42 15.76 -4.65
N LYS A 12 14.13 15.70 -5.00
CA LYS A 12 13.09 16.25 -4.14
C LYS A 12 12.89 15.36 -2.93
N LYS A 13 12.48 15.98 -1.84
CA LYS A 13 12.09 15.22 -0.68
C LYS A 13 10.89 14.36 -1.00
N PHE A 14 10.83 13.19 -0.40
CA PHE A 14 9.75 12.25 -0.68
C PHE A 14 8.37 12.86 -0.47
N GLU A 15 8.23 13.71 0.54
CA GLU A 15 6.95 14.35 0.85
C GLU A 15 6.51 15.36 -0.20
N ASP A 16 7.41 15.79 -1.07
CA ASP A 16 7.09 16.77 -2.12
C ASP A 16 6.52 16.14 -3.37
N ILE A 17 6.44 14.82 -3.43
CA ILE A 17 5.89 14.12 -4.59
C ILE A 17 4.51 13.58 -4.24
N ASN A 18 3.67 13.46 -5.26
CA ASN A 18 2.30 13.00 -5.04
C ASN A 18 2.24 11.48 -4.90
N ILE A 19 1.04 10.98 -4.59
CA ILE A 19 0.83 9.55 -4.38
C ILE A 19 1.22 8.75 -5.61
N HIS A 20 0.83 9.21 -6.78
CA HIS A 20 1.15 8.50 -8.02
C HIS A 20 2.66 8.34 -8.19
N GLN A 21 3.39 9.42 -7.98
CA GLN A 21 4.84 9.40 -8.12
C GLN A 21 5.50 8.47 -7.09
N LYS A 22 4.97 8.47 -5.88
CA LYS A 22 5.46 7.56 -4.85
C LYS A 22 5.25 6.11 -5.24
N MET A 23 4.09 5.81 -5.81
CA MET A 23 3.80 4.46 -6.26
C MET A 23 4.71 4.06 -7.41
N GLU A 24 4.96 4.98 -8.33
CA GLU A 24 5.88 4.69 -9.43
C GLU A 24 7.27 4.33 -8.94
N LEU A 25 7.77 5.09 -7.96
CA LEU A 25 9.09 4.82 -7.41
C LEU A 25 9.14 3.45 -6.74
N LEU A 26 8.11 3.15 -5.97
CA LEU A 26 8.03 1.86 -5.29
C LEU A 26 7.96 0.70 -6.29
N ILE A 27 7.09 0.82 -7.26
CA ILE A 27 6.89 -0.25 -8.24
C ILE A 27 8.14 -0.44 -9.09
N ARG A 28 8.79 0.66 -9.44
CA ARG A 28 10.03 0.57 -10.21
C ARG A 28 11.09 -0.23 -9.45
N GLU A 29 11.18 0.00 -8.15
CA GLU A 29 12.12 -0.75 -7.32
C GLU A 29 11.73 -2.23 -7.26
N ILE A 30 10.45 -2.51 -7.12
CA ILE A 30 9.95 -3.89 -7.08
C ILE A 30 10.29 -4.62 -8.37
N VAL A 31 10.06 -3.97 -9.50
CA VAL A 31 10.37 -4.55 -10.82
C VAL A 31 11.86 -4.78 -10.97
N GLU A 32 12.66 -3.80 -10.56
CA GLU A 32 14.10 -3.89 -10.70
C GLU A 32 14.67 -5.06 -9.89
N LYS A 33 14.11 -5.30 -8.71
CA LYS A 33 14.55 -6.40 -7.86
C LYS A 33 13.88 -7.71 -8.22
N GLU A 34 13.05 -7.70 -9.25
CA GLU A 34 12.38 -8.90 -9.76
C GLU A 34 11.58 -9.64 -8.70
N LEU A 35 10.92 -8.88 -7.83
CA LEU A 35 10.06 -9.48 -6.83
C LEU A 35 8.76 -9.96 -7.49
N PRO A 36 8.24 -11.12 -7.09
CA PRO A 36 7.04 -11.66 -7.72
C PRO A 36 5.84 -10.73 -7.57
N PHE A 37 5.08 -10.61 -8.64
CA PHE A 37 3.93 -9.71 -8.67
C PHE A 37 2.93 -10.02 -7.56
N LYS A 38 2.58 -11.29 -7.41
CA LYS A 38 1.58 -11.68 -6.41
C LYS A 38 2.04 -11.41 -5.00
N ASP A 39 3.31 -11.68 -4.73
CA ASP A 39 3.87 -11.44 -3.39
C ASP A 39 3.90 -9.96 -3.08
N SER A 40 4.27 -9.15 -4.06
CA SER A 40 4.31 -7.70 -3.88
C SER A 40 2.91 -7.14 -3.62
N LEU A 41 1.92 -7.67 -4.34
CA LEU A 41 0.55 -7.23 -4.19
C LEU A 41 0.00 -7.59 -2.82
N ARG A 42 0.30 -8.81 -2.35
CA ARG A 42 -0.12 -9.23 -1.02
C ARG A 42 0.49 -8.35 0.06
N GLU A 43 1.76 -8.03 -0.10
CA GLU A 43 2.46 -7.17 0.87
C GLU A 43 1.85 -5.78 0.88
N PHE A 44 1.53 -5.25 -0.31
CA PHE A 44 0.88 -3.96 -0.43
C PHE A 44 -0.46 -3.97 0.30
N GLU A 45 -1.27 -4.99 0.06
CA GLU A 45 -2.59 -5.10 0.69
C GLU A 45 -2.47 -5.21 2.20
N LYS A 46 -1.49 -6.00 2.66
CA LYS A 46 -1.30 -6.20 4.08
C LYS A 46 -0.94 -4.90 4.79
N ILE A 47 0.03 -4.19 4.23
CA ILE A 47 0.45 -2.91 4.80
C ILE A 47 -0.69 -1.91 4.79
N TYR A 48 -1.44 -1.89 3.69
CA TYR A 48 -2.59 -0.99 3.55
C TYR A 48 -3.58 -1.19 4.69
N ILE A 49 -3.94 -2.45 4.92
CA ILE A 49 -4.92 -2.77 5.95
C ILE A 49 -4.36 -2.53 7.35
N GLU A 50 -3.10 -2.87 7.58
CA GLU A 50 -2.48 -2.65 8.87
C GLU A 50 -2.43 -1.17 9.24
N ILE A 51 -2.13 -0.32 8.28
CA ILE A 51 -2.12 1.11 8.51
C ILE A 51 -3.53 1.61 8.80
N ALA A 52 -4.52 1.10 8.09
CA ALA A 52 -5.91 1.48 8.32
C ALA A 52 -6.39 1.04 9.70
N ILE A 53 -6.00 -0.17 10.11
CA ILE A 53 -6.35 -0.67 11.45
C ILE A 53 -5.81 0.27 12.51
N LYS A 54 -4.57 0.68 12.35
CA LYS A 54 -3.94 1.58 13.31
C LYS A 54 -4.62 2.95 13.33
N LYS A 55 -4.93 3.48 12.16
CA LYS A 55 -5.55 4.80 12.05
C LYS A 55 -6.93 4.84 12.67
N TYR A 56 -7.72 3.81 12.43
CA TYR A 56 -9.12 3.77 12.89
C TYR A 56 -9.29 2.93 14.14
N LYS A 57 -8.20 2.61 14.81
CA LYS A 57 -8.20 1.92 16.10
C LYS A 57 -9.04 0.63 16.09
N GLY A 58 -8.94 -0.10 15.00
CA GLY A 58 -9.60 -1.39 14.86
C GLY A 58 -11.09 -1.33 14.61
N ASN A 59 -11.64 -0.17 14.29
CA ASN A 59 -13.06 -0.05 14.02
C ASN A 59 -13.38 -0.58 12.62
N LYS A 60 -13.94 -1.79 12.56
CA LYS A 60 -14.21 -2.47 11.29
C LYS A 60 -15.04 -1.64 10.32
N THR A 61 -16.09 -1.01 10.85
CA THR A 61 -16.99 -0.24 10.01
C THR A 61 -16.26 0.94 9.36
N LYS A 62 -15.48 1.66 10.16
CA LYS A 62 -14.72 2.79 9.63
C LYS A 62 -13.66 2.36 8.65
N ILE A 63 -12.97 1.25 8.93
CA ILE A 63 -11.94 0.74 8.03
C ILE A 63 -12.52 0.35 6.69
N ALA A 64 -13.59 -0.45 6.72
CA ALA A 64 -14.23 -0.90 5.48
C ALA A 64 -14.72 0.29 4.65
N LYS A 65 -15.30 1.27 5.31
CA LYS A 65 -15.79 2.46 4.64
C LYS A 65 -14.64 3.26 4.02
N ALA A 66 -13.56 3.41 4.76
CA ALA A 66 -12.41 4.15 4.28
C ALA A 66 -11.75 3.46 3.08
N LEU A 67 -11.73 2.14 3.07
CA LEU A 67 -11.16 1.37 1.98
C LEU A 67 -12.13 1.18 0.82
N GLY A 68 -13.39 1.55 1.01
CA GLY A 68 -14.39 1.38 -0.03
C GLY A 68 -14.75 -0.07 -0.29
N ILE A 69 -14.69 -0.90 0.74
CA ILE A 69 -15.01 -2.33 0.61
C ILE A 69 -16.05 -2.73 1.64
N HIS A 70 -16.63 -3.90 1.42
CA HIS A 70 -17.62 -4.44 2.34
C HIS A 70 -16.94 -5.00 3.59
N ARG A 71 -17.65 -5.01 4.71
CA ARG A 71 -17.09 -5.56 5.96
C ARG A 71 -16.67 -7.01 5.80
N ASN A 72 -17.46 -7.80 5.07
CA ASN A 72 -17.10 -9.18 4.83
C ASN A 72 -15.83 -9.31 4.03
N THR A 73 -15.64 -8.42 3.05
CA THR A 73 -14.42 -8.40 2.26
C THR A 73 -13.22 -8.07 3.14
N LEU A 74 -13.39 -7.11 4.04
CA LEU A 74 -12.33 -6.74 4.96
C LEU A 74 -11.96 -7.94 5.85
N HIS A 75 -12.96 -8.62 6.38
CA HIS A 75 -12.73 -9.79 7.22
C HIS A 75 -11.96 -10.87 6.46
N ASN A 76 -12.39 -11.14 5.23
CA ASN A 76 -11.75 -12.16 4.40
C ASN A 76 -10.32 -11.79 4.06
N LEU A 77 -10.06 -10.51 3.81
CA LEU A 77 -8.72 -10.06 3.51
C LEU A 77 -7.79 -10.19 4.71
N THR A 78 -8.26 -9.81 5.90
CA THR A 78 -7.43 -9.93 7.09
C THR A 78 -7.07 -11.39 7.36
N LYS A 79 -8.00 -12.28 7.11
CA LYS A 79 -7.77 -13.71 7.26
C LYS A 79 -6.78 -14.23 6.23
N SER A 80 -7.02 -13.89 4.97
CA SER A 80 -6.18 -14.34 3.86
C SER A 80 -4.75 -13.84 3.98
N LEU A 81 -4.59 -12.60 4.43
CA LEU A 81 -3.27 -11.98 4.56
C LEU A 81 -2.61 -12.30 5.89
N LYS A 82 -3.29 -13.07 6.73
CA LYS A 82 -2.77 -13.48 8.04
C LYS A 82 -2.37 -12.28 8.90
N ILE A 83 -3.23 -11.27 8.88
CA ILE A 83 -3.00 -10.09 9.69
C ILE A 83 -3.36 -10.40 11.13
N THR A 84 -2.40 -10.20 12.02
CA THR A 84 -2.60 -10.50 13.44
C THR A 84 -3.08 -9.31 14.24
N LYS A 85 -3.04 -8.14 13.67
CA LYS A 85 -3.50 -6.96 14.37
C LYS A 85 -5.00 -7.04 14.61
N LYS A 86 -5.39 -6.57 15.78
CA LYS A 86 -6.78 -6.66 16.19
C LYS A 86 -7.63 -5.61 15.49
N ILE A 87 -8.73 -6.07 14.99
CA ILE A 87 -9.75 -5.19 14.42
C ILE A 87 -10.92 -5.11 15.37
#